data_76caa44a36f45f3b2297d60e99c09ce5
#
_entry.id   76caa44a36f45f3b2297d60e99c09ce5
#
_cell.length_a   1.000
_cell.length_b   1.000
_cell.length_c   1.000
_cell.angle_alpha   90.00
_cell.angle_beta   90.00
_cell.angle_gamma   90.00
#
_symmetry.space_group_name_H-M   'P 1'
#
loop_
_entity.id
_entity.type
_entity.pdbx_description
1 polymer ?
#
loop_
_entity_poly.entity_id
_entity_poly.type
_entity_poly.pdbx_seq_one_letter_code
_entity_poly.pdbx_strand_id
1 'polypeptide(L)'
;MPLIMSFRRWWAAIFVAILLLPALGHFLPDAPAPMRTVLAPEARWWEDAARRLDPWINNTFGFRGAVLAAHRSYVRFIGDSQSRLVLKGEHGALYLNSEKAVEQSIGQVVRPEEVAHFLAFAQRMNAYMTAQGGRFVVVVAPNGQTANFELLPAYARQLKKSPTEFDLVAQGLKAEGVAFADVRPLFTEAKKTGPVHWLYDTHWNRRGALIAFNATMVAAGRPDLQISADDALGPPEPTMKGDLARMGGITPARPDVDYPPKGPTLDQPGQVEMPGVMQPVGMTDPFESYAYSTGHAGPRILVIGDSFTQGFWRGWLAYRASAYGWTHHRYCRFDMGAVERFKPDILIYAPTERAMQCKGEPFVAQDGPGQGGLGQGTPGNATPGNATPTNTTPTKGGG
;
A
#
# COMPACT_ATOMS: atom_id res chain seq x y z
N MET A 1 -11.90 34.12 46.96
CA MET A 1 -12.65 33.00 46.39
C MET A 1 -13.68 33.28 45.29
N PRO A 2 -14.29 34.49 45.16
CA PRO A 2 -15.28 34.71 44.08
C PRO A 2 -14.69 34.72 42.65
N LEU A 3 -13.43 35.15 42.47
CA LEU A 3 -12.79 35.23 41.15
C LEU A 3 -12.61 33.84 40.49
N ILE A 4 -12.20 32.84 41.28
CA ILE A 4 -12.00 31.47 40.79
C ILE A 4 -13.35 30.81 40.39
N MET A 5 -14.41 31.10 41.11
CA MET A 5 -15.76 30.62 40.80
C MET A 5 -16.32 31.25 39.52
N SER A 6 -16.08 32.56 39.32
CA SER A 6 -16.42 33.25 38.07
C SER A 6 -15.63 32.68 36.90
N PHE A 7 -14.33 32.43 37.05
CA PHE A 7 -13.50 31.83 36.02
C PHE A 7 -13.97 30.40 35.62
N ARG A 8 -14.37 29.56 36.59
CA ARG A 8 -14.93 28.25 36.32
C ARG A 8 -16.23 28.28 35.51
N ARG A 9 -17.12 29.30 35.78
CA ARG A 9 -18.35 29.45 35.02
C ARG A 9 -18.09 29.85 33.58
N TRP A 10 -17.14 30.73 33.35
CA TRP A 10 -16.73 31.10 31.97
C TRP A 10 -16.13 29.92 31.22
N TRP A 11 -15.26 29.15 31.84
CA TRP A 11 -14.70 27.95 31.23
C TRP A 11 -15.77 26.91 30.92
N ALA A 12 -16.73 26.68 31.81
CA ALA A 12 -17.86 25.81 31.56
C ALA A 12 -18.72 26.30 30.38
N ALA A 13 -18.98 27.61 30.30
CA ALA A 13 -19.73 28.20 29.20
C ALA A 13 -18.99 28.07 27.86
N ILE A 14 -17.67 28.32 27.84
CA ILE A 14 -16.83 28.13 26.68
C ILE A 14 -16.81 26.65 26.25
N PHE A 15 -16.66 25.72 27.20
CA PHE A 15 -16.69 24.28 26.94
C PHE A 15 -18.01 23.86 26.34
N VAL A 16 -19.16 24.28 26.92
CA VAL A 16 -20.48 23.97 26.37
C VAL A 16 -20.66 24.59 24.98
N ALA A 17 -20.20 25.83 24.78
CA ALA A 17 -20.24 26.48 23.46
C ALA A 17 -19.44 25.68 22.41
N ILE A 18 -18.24 25.19 22.76
CA ILE A 18 -17.44 24.36 21.89
C ILE A 18 -18.14 23.02 21.56
N LEU A 19 -18.80 22.41 22.56
CA LEU A 19 -19.57 21.18 22.34
C LEU A 19 -20.80 21.37 21.44
N LEU A 20 -21.37 22.58 21.43
CA LEU A 20 -22.52 22.93 20.58
C LEU A 20 -22.11 23.34 19.15
N LEU A 21 -20.83 23.66 18.90
CA LEU A 21 -20.33 24.02 17.56
C LEU A 21 -20.69 23.00 16.48
N PRO A 22 -20.57 21.67 16.69
CA PRO A 22 -20.97 20.69 15.68
C PRO A 22 -22.45 20.79 15.32
N ALA A 23 -23.33 20.97 16.33
CA ALA A 23 -24.77 21.10 16.09
C ALA A 23 -25.10 22.41 15.34
N LEU A 24 -24.45 23.52 15.67
CA LEU A 24 -24.59 24.79 14.95
C LEU A 24 -24.02 24.70 13.54
N GLY A 25 -22.96 23.91 13.36
CA GLY A 25 -22.31 23.71 12.07
C GLY A 25 -23.22 23.09 11.00
N HIS A 26 -24.24 22.31 11.41
CA HIS A 26 -25.21 21.74 10.47
C HIS A 26 -26.05 22.78 9.72
N PHE A 27 -26.15 23.99 10.26
CA PHE A 27 -26.92 25.08 9.67
C PHE A 27 -26.07 25.99 8.77
N LEU A 28 -24.75 25.73 8.68
CA LEU A 28 -23.83 26.53 7.90
C LEU A 28 -23.42 25.79 6.63
N PRO A 29 -23.37 26.49 5.48
CA PRO A 29 -22.91 25.86 4.24
C PRO A 29 -21.41 25.56 4.32
N ASP A 30 -21.05 24.31 4.06
CA ASP A 30 -19.66 23.87 3.84
C ASP A 30 -19.62 22.88 2.67
N ALA A 31 -18.49 22.80 1.99
CA ALA A 31 -18.33 21.86 0.89
C ALA A 31 -18.33 20.41 1.41
N PRO A 32 -19.25 19.55 0.97
CA PRO A 32 -19.30 18.18 1.41
C PRO A 32 -18.03 17.43 0.99
N ALA A 33 -17.47 16.63 1.91
CA ALA A 33 -16.37 15.76 1.56
C ALA A 33 -16.89 14.60 0.69
N PRO A 34 -16.20 14.22 -0.39
CA PRO A 34 -16.58 13.09 -1.21
C PRO A 34 -16.24 11.79 -0.50
N MET A 35 -17.07 11.36 0.43
CA MET A 35 -16.96 10.06 1.10
C MET A 35 -18.19 9.21 0.74
N ARG A 36 -17.95 8.12 0.04
CA ARG A 36 -18.95 7.06 -0.13
C ARG A 36 -18.76 6.02 0.98
N THR A 37 -19.77 5.83 1.79
CA THR A 37 -19.82 4.73 2.75
C THR A 37 -20.71 3.63 2.18
N VAL A 38 -20.14 2.45 1.95
CA VAL A 38 -20.89 1.25 1.61
C VAL A 38 -21.04 0.45 2.90
N LEU A 39 -22.29 0.13 3.26
CA LEU A 39 -22.63 -0.61 4.47
C LEU A 39 -22.61 -2.10 4.17
N ALA A 40 -21.93 -2.87 4.99
CA ALA A 40 -22.04 -4.32 4.95
C ALA A 40 -23.43 -4.76 5.46
N PRO A 41 -24.16 -5.64 4.77
CA PRO A 41 -25.54 -6.01 5.11
C PRO A 41 -25.70 -6.75 6.43
N GLU A 42 -24.63 -7.23 7.04
CA GLU A 42 -24.65 -8.06 8.27
C GLU A 42 -24.16 -7.35 9.54
N ALA A 43 -23.94 -6.03 9.47
CA ALA A 43 -23.46 -5.29 10.62
C ALA A 43 -24.56 -5.22 11.72
N ARG A 44 -24.16 -5.38 12.97
CA ARG A 44 -25.05 -5.14 14.12
C ARG A 44 -25.56 -3.70 14.06
N TRP A 45 -26.81 -3.46 14.45
CA TRP A 45 -27.48 -2.15 14.28
C TRP A 45 -26.68 -0.96 14.83
N TRP A 46 -25.93 -1.14 15.93
CA TRP A 46 -25.09 -0.07 16.51
C TRP A 46 -23.79 0.16 15.74
N GLU A 47 -23.21 -0.89 15.13
CA GLU A 47 -22.06 -0.76 14.23
C GLU A 47 -22.47 -0.07 12.94
N ASP A 48 -23.67 -0.36 12.46
CA ASP A 48 -24.26 0.30 11.31
C ASP A 48 -24.60 1.76 11.66
N ALA A 49 -25.14 2.03 12.82
CA ALA A 49 -25.40 3.39 13.29
C ALA A 49 -24.10 4.20 13.41
N ALA A 50 -23.04 3.63 13.98
CA ALA A 50 -21.73 4.29 14.07
C ALA A 50 -21.11 4.53 12.69
N ARG A 51 -21.19 3.55 11.78
CA ARG A 51 -20.70 3.69 10.41
C ARG A 51 -21.44 4.71 9.58
N ARG A 52 -22.73 4.97 9.88
CA ARG A 52 -23.51 6.02 9.23
C ARG A 52 -23.28 7.38 9.87
N LEU A 53 -23.23 7.41 11.20
CA LEU A 53 -23.12 8.64 11.97
C LEU A 53 -21.77 9.32 11.74
N ASP A 54 -20.69 8.56 11.71
CA ASP A 54 -19.33 9.09 11.57
C ASP A 54 -19.11 9.78 10.21
N PRO A 55 -19.42 9.16 9.05
CA PRO A 55 -19.36 9.83 7.77
C PRO A 55 -20.39 10.95 7.63
N TRP A 56 -21.57 10.80 8.24
CA TRP A 56 -22.59 11.84 8.20
C TRP A 56 -22.11 13.07 8.96
N ILE A 57 -21.59 12.92 10.19
CA ILE A 57 -21.00 14.03 10.95
C ILE A 57 -19.85 14.66 10.14
N ASN A 58 -18.92 13.84 9.63
CA ASN A 58 -17.78 14.33 8.88
C ASN A 58 -18.17 15.07 7.59
N ASN A 59 -19.27 14.69 6.94
CA ASN A 59 -19.73 15.30 5.70
C ASN A 59 -20.67 16.49 5.89
N THR A 60 -21.36 16.58 7.03
CA THR A 60 -22.36 17.62 7.29
C THR A 60 -21.90 18.63 8.33
N PHE A 61 -20.70 18.47 8.90
CA PHE A 61 -20.15 19.40 9.88
C PHE A 61 -19.71 20.70 9.19
N GLY A 62 -20.53 21.73 9.27
CA GLY A 62 -20.37 23.00 8.57
C GLY A 62 -19.15 23.84 8.96
N PHE A 63 -18.38 23.47 10.00
CA PHE A 63 -17.10 24.09 10.34
C PHE A 63 -15.89 23.25 9.94
N ARG A 64 -16.09 22.13 9.26
CA ARG A 64 -14.99 21.21 8.93
C ARG A 64 -13.85 21.94 8.21
N GLY A 65 -14.16 22.73 7.19
CA GLY A 65 -13.18 23.52 6.45
C GLY A 65 -12.43 24.49 7.37
N ALA A 66 -13.17 25.22 8.25
CA ALA A 66 -12.60 26.17 9.20
C ALA A 66 -11.72 25.47 10.25
N VAL A 67 -12.16 24.35 10.81
CA VAL A 67 -11.38 23.54 11.79
C VAL A 67 -10.10 23.01 11.15
N LEU A 68 -10.19 22.48 9.94
CA LEU A 68 -9.00 22.01 9.21
C LEU A 68 -8.04 23.16 8.85
N ALA A 69 -8.57 24.35 8.51
CA ALA A 69 -7.77 25.53 8.26
C ALA A 69 -7.09 26.04 9.53
N ALA A 70 -7.83 26.11 10.65
CA ALA A 70 -7.30 26.51 11.94
C ALA A 70 -6.23 25.52 12.44
N HIS A 71 -6.48 24.22 12.31
CA HIS A 71 -5.49 23.19 12.64
C HIS A 71 -4.21 23.34 11.80
N ARG A 72 -4.34 23.51 10.48
CA ARG A 72 -3.19 23.75 9.60
C ARG A 72 -2.40 25.01 10.01
N SER A 73 -3.11 26.07 10.36
CA SER A 73 -2.47 27.32 10.82
C SER A 73 -1.76 27.16 12.15
N TYR A 74 -2.38 26.44 13.09
CA TYR A 74 -1.78 26.09 14.38
C TYR A 74 -0.51 25.23 14.22
N VAL A 75 -0.60 24.15 13.45
CA VAL A 75 0.55 23.26 13.14
C VAL A 75 1.69 24.06 12.49
N ARG A 76 1.36 24.98 11.59
CA ARG A 76 2.36 25.86 10.98
C ARG A 76 2.97 26.81 12.00
N PHE A 77 2.16 27.37 12.90
CA PHE A 77 2.60 28.33 13.94
C PHE A 77 3.54 27.69 14.95
N ILE A 78 3.24 26.47 15.42
CA ILE A 78 4.09 25.75 16.37
C ILE A 78 5.32 25.11 15.72
N GLY A 79 5.46 25.25 14.38
CA GLY A 79 6.55 24.61 13.65
C GLY A 79 6.46 23.09 13.61
N ASP A 80 5.38 22.51 14.15
CA ASP A 80 5.09 21.08 14.03
C ASP A 80 4.66 20.79 12.59
N SER A 81 5.67 20.60 11.78
CA SER A 81 5.51 20.27 10.37
C SER A 81 5.20 18.80 10.14
N GLN A 82 5.03 18.03 11.21
CA GLN A 82 4.85 16.59 11.15
C GLN A 82 3.38 16.26 11.36
N SER A 83 2.64 16.14 10.26
CA SER A 83 1.57 15.15 10.26
C SER A 83 2.20 13.84 10.73
N ARG A 84 1.59 13.15 11.71
CA ARG A 84 2.08 11.82 12.15
C ARG A 84 2.27 10.84 10.99
N LEU A 85 1.63 11.11 9.85
CA LEU A 85 1.65 10.30 8.64
C LEU A 85 2.74 10.71 7.64
N VAL A 86 3.28 11.94 7.73
CA VAL A 86 4.24 12.47 6.75
C VAL A 86 5.44 13.07 7.46
N LEU A 87 6.61 12.52 7.19
CA LEU A 87 7.90 13.06 7.62
C LEU A 87 8.42 14.01 6.54
N LYS A 88 8.85 15.23 6.93
CA LYS A 88 9.56 16.15 6.04
C LYS A 88 11.06 15.83 6.03
N GLY A 89 11.59 15.69 4.85
CA GLY A 89 13.01 15.55 4.58
C GLY A 89 13.65 16.86 4.15
N GLU A 90 14.89 16.76 3.69
CA GLU A 90 15.66 17.87 3.14
C GLU A 90 15.14 18.25 1.74
N HIS A 91 15.40 19.48 1.33
CA HIS A 91 14.97 20.03 0.04
C HIS A 91 13.47 19.93 -0.24
N GLY A 92 12.65 19.77 0.81
CA GLY A 92 11.20 19.68 0.73
C GLY A 92 10.65 18.28 0.42
N ALA A 93 11.49 17.25 0.35
CA ALA A 93 11.06 15.88 0.17
C ALA A 93 10.11 15.45 1.30
N LEU A 94 9.12 14.64 0.95
CA LEU A 94 8.13 14.10 1.89
C LEU A 94 8.22 12.57 1.91
N TYR A 95 7.99 11.98 3.07
CA TYR A 95 8.06 10.54 3.28
C TYR A 95 6.86 10.05 4.07
N LEU A 96 6.36 8.89 3.70
CA LEU A 96 5.31 8.21 4.46
C LEU A 96 5.87 7.77 5.82
N ASN A 97 5.24 8.24 6.90
CA ASN A 97 5.63 7.91 8.27
C ASN A 97 4.55 7.06 8.95
N SER A 98 4.07 6.04 8.26
CA SER A 98 3.15 5.04 8.80
C SER A 98 3.78 3.65 8.75
N GLU A 99 3.23 2.70 9.51
CA GLU A 99 3.65 1.29 9.53
C GLU A 99 5.16 1.09 9.80
N LYS A 100 5.79 2.08 10.42
CA LYS A 100 7.25 2.11 10.67
C LYS A 100 8.10 2.06 9.39
N ALA A 101 7.59 2.64 8.30
CA ALA A 101 8.28 2.62 7.01
C ALA A 101 9.63 3.33 7.06
N VAL A 102 9.76 4.41 7.85
CA VAL A 102 11.03 5.12 8.04
C VAL A 102 12.02 4.21 8.77
N GLU A 103 11.63 3.68 9.93
CA GLU A 103 12.47 2.82 10.77
C GLU A 103 12.88 1.53 10.04
N GLN A 104 11.99 0.97 9.24
CA GLN A 104 12.27 -0.19 8.37
C GLN A 104 13.34 0.14 7.33
N SER A 105 13.15 1.23 6.58
CA SER A 105 14.07 1.61 5.50
C SER A 105 15.46 2.03 5.99
N ILE A 106 15.57 2.54 7.24
CA ILE A 106 16.86 2.85 7.86
C ILE A 106 17.41 1.71 8.74
N GLY A 107 16.76 0.55 8.78
CA GLY A 107 17.21 -0.63 9.52
C GLY A 107 17.10 -0.54 11.04
N GLN A 108 16.31 0.40 11.57
CA GLN A 108 16.00 0.49 13.00
C GLN A 108 14.95 -0.54 13.44
N VAL A 109 14.14 -1.00 12.49
CA VAL A 109 13.19 -2.10 12.67
C VAL A 109 13.57 -3.21 11.71
N VAL A 110 13.78 -4.39 12.25
CA VAL A 110 13.97 -5.64 11.52
C VAL A 110 13.10 -6.70 12.18
N ARG A 111 12.26 -7.36 11.40
CA ARG A 111 11.33 -8.41 11.83
C ARG A 111 11.73 -9.75 11.20
N PRO A 112 12.62 -10.52 11.84
CA PRO A 112 13.17 -11.74 11.24
C PRO A 112 12.09 -12.77 10.87
N GLU A 113 11.03 -12.88 11.66
CA GLU A 113 9.92 -13.81 11.39
C GLU A 113 9.16 -13.42 10.11
N GLU A 114 8.92 -12.13 9.90
CA GLU A 114 8.26 -11.62 8.69
C GLU A 114 9.14 -11.84 7.45
N VAL A 115 10.45 -11.66 7.59
CA VAL A 115 11.42 -11.97 6.53
C VAL A 115 11.38 -13.46 6.20
N ALA A 116 11.40 -14.33 7.22
CA ALA A 116 11.33 -15.78 7.02
C ALA A 116 10.01 -16.20 6.36
N HIS A 117 8.87 -15.63 6.78
CA HIS A 117 7.57 -15.90 6.16
C HIS A 117 7.54 -15.48 4.69
N PHE A 118 8.10 -14.31 4.37
CA PHE A 118 8.20 -13.83 2.99
C PHE A 118 9.05 -14.78 2.12
N LEU A 119 10.20 -15.21 2.61
CA LEU A 119 11.08 -16.12 1.90
C LEU A 119 10.43 -17.48 1.68
N ALA A 120 9.82 -18.05 2.71
CA ALA A 120 9.09 -19.32 2.60
C ALA A 120 7.93 -19.23 1.61
N PHE A 121 7.20 -18.11 1.59
CA PHE A 121 6.17 -17.83 0.58
C PHE A 121 6.78 -17.79 -0.83
N ALA A 122 7.86 -17.03 -1.02
CA ALA A 122 8.51 -16.91 -2.32
C ALA A 122 9.03 -18.26 -2.85
N GLN A 123 9.61 -19.10 -1.99
CA GLN A 123 10.01 -20.46 -2.34
C GLN A 123 8.83 -21.31 -2.81
N ARG A 124 7.72 -21.32 -2.07
CA ARG A 124 6.52 -22.10 -2.47
C ARG A 124 5.96 -21.64 -3.81
N MET A 125 5.88 -20.32 -4.03
CA MET A 125 5.41 -19.78 -5.30
C MET A 125 6.36 -20.07 -6.46
N ASN A 126 7.67 -20.04 -6.21
CA ASN A 126 8.67 -20.42 -7.22
C ASN A 126 8.56 -21.91 -7.57
N ALA A 127 8.42 -22.78 -6.58
CA ALA A 127 8.23 -24.23 -6.80
C ALA A 127 6.92 -24.50 -7.57
N TYR A 128 5.82 -23.83 -7.19
CA TYR A 128 4.53 -23.93 -7.86
C TYR A 128 4.64 -23.55 -9.34
N MET A 129 5.21 -22.39 -9.65
CA MET A 129 5.35 -21.91 -11.03
C MET A 129 6.30 -22.79 -11.85
N THR A 130 7.39 -23.24 -11.25
CA THR A 130 8.35 -24.16 -11.91
C THR A 130 7.67 -25.48 -12.28
N ALA A 131 6.85 -26.04 -11.39
CA ALA A 131 6.09 -27.26 -11.66
C ALA A 131 5.07 -27.11 -12.81
N GLN A 132 4.60 -25.88 -13.06
CA GLN A 132 3.71 -25.55 -14.19
C GLN A 132 4.49 -25.18 -15.47
N GLY A 133 5.82 -25.23 -15.46
CA GLY A 133 6.67 -24.80 -16.58
C GLY A 133 6.78 -23.27 -16.74
N GLY A 134 6.27 -22.51 -15.76
CA GLY A 134 6.30 -21.05 -15.74
C GLY A 134 7.46 -20.49 -14.91
N ARG A 135 7.48 -19.15 -14.78
CA ARG A 135 8.47 -18.39 -14.03
C ARG A 135 7.79 -17.62 -12.89
N PHE A 136 8.37 -17.67 -11.71
CA PHE A 136 8.06 -16.76 -10.61
C PHE A 136 9.16 -15.73 -10.46
N VAL A 137 8.80 -14.46 -10.32
CA VAL A 137 9.75 -13.35 -10.17
C VAL A 137 9.26 -12.44 -9.04
N VAL A 138 10.19 -12.08 -8.17
CA VAL A 138 9.94 -11.07 -7.13
C VAL A 138 10.58 -9.75 -7.53
N VAL A 139 9.87 -8.66 -7.36
CA VAL A 139 10.41 -7.30 -7.36
C VAL A 139 9.84 -6.55 -6.17
N VAL A 140 10.67 -5.90 -5.39
CA VAL A 140 10.21 -5.07 -4.27
C VAL A 140 10.37 -3.61 -4.66
N ALA A 141 9.26 -2.88 -4.65
CA ALA A 141 9.30 -1.44 -4.90
C ALA A 141 9.87 -0.73 -3.65
N PRO A 142 11.03 -0.05 -3.76
CA PRO A 142 11.61 0.64 -2.61
C PRO A 142 10.68 1.75 -2.10
N ASN A 143 10.61 1.90 -0.78
CA ASN A 143 10.02 3.09 -0.19
C ASN A 143 10.74 4.37 -0.64
N GLY A 144 10.06 5.51 -0.61
CA GLY A 144 10.72 6.80 -0.85
C GLY A 144 11.94 7.03 0.04
N GLN A 145 11.90 6.53 1.29
CA GLN A 145 12.99 6.57 2.25
C GLN A 145 14.23 5.80 1.82
N THR A 146 14.04 4.70 1.12
CA THR A 146 15.14 3.89 0.54
C THR A 146 15.59 4.49 -0.78
N ALA A 147 14.65 4.89 -1.65
CA ALA A 147 14.95 5.42 -2.97
C ALA A 147 15.66 6.79 -2.91
N ASN A 148 15.27 7.66 -1.98
CA ASN A 148 15.79 9.02 -1.78
C ASN A 148 16.39 9.17 -0.36
N PHE A 149 17.17 8.18 0.08
CA PHE A 149 17.74 8.14 1.43
C PHE A 149 18.53 9.41 1.78
N GLU A 150 19.24 9.96 0.82
CA GLU A 150 20.06 11.18 0.96
C GLU A 150 19.25 12.42 1.33
N LEU A 151 17.95 12.42 1.05
CA LEU A 151 17.03 13.52 1.37
C LEU A 151 16.29 13.33 2.71
N LEU A 152 16.52 12.22 3.41
CA LEU A 152 16.01 12.06 4.78
C LEU A 152 16.61 13.12 5.71
N PRO A 153 15.92 13.51 6.80
CA PRO A 153 16.50 14.39 7.80
C PRO A 153 17.83 13.82 8.33
N ALA A 154 18.78 14.70 8.62
CA ALA A 154 20.13 14.31 9.05
C ALA A 154 20.11 13.33 10.24
N TYR A 155 19.23 13.55 11.22
CA TYR A 155 19.09 12.64 12.37
C TYR A 155 18.66 11.22 11.95
N ALA A 156 17.76 11.09 10.95
CA ALA A 156 17.30 9.78 10.47
C ALA A 156 18.42 9.06 9.71
N ARG A 157 19.18 9.78 8.90
CA ARG A 157 20.35 9.21 8.20
C ARG A 157 21.43 8.71 9.15
N GLN A 158 21.67 9.43 10.26
CA GLN A 158 22.63 9.03 11.29
C GLN A 158 22.22 7.77 12.05
N LEU A 159 20.93 7.47 12.12
CA LEU A 159 20.37 6.28 12.75
C LEU A 159 20.38 5.04 11.86
N LYS A 160 20.87 5.13 10.62
CA LYS A 160 20.90 3.99 9.69
C LYS A 160 21.69 2.82 10.28
N LYS A 161 21.09 1.64 10.16
CA LYS A 161 21.72 0.34 10.48
C LYS A 161 21.61 -0.60 9.27
N SER A 162 22.49 -1.56 9.21
CA SER A 162 22.50 -2.63 8.21
C SER A 162 22.73 -3.97 8.89
N PRO A 163 22.16 -5.07 8.40
CA PRO A 163 21.25 -5.11 7.24
C PRO A 163 19.86 -4.53 7.56
N THR A 164 19.17 -4.00 6.55
CA THR A 164 17.73 -3.69 6.60
C THR A 164 16.90 -4.95 6.33
N GLU A 165 15.58 -4.91 6.56
CA GLU A 165 14.70 -6.02 6.13
C GLU A 165 14.79 -6.26 4.63
N PHE A 166 14.88 -5.20 3.82
CA PHE A 166 15.05 -5.33 2.38
C PHE A 166 16.35 -6.05 2.02
N ASP A 167 17.46 -5.75 2.72
CA ASP A 167 18.72 -6.45 2.50
C ASP A 167 18.62 -7.95 2.81
N LEU A 168 17.95 -8.30 3.91
CA LEU A 168 17.75 -9.69 4.31
C LEU A 168 16.86 -10.45 3.31
N VAL A 169 15.77 -9.82 2.84
CA VAL A 169 14.91 -10.40 1.79
C VAL A 169 15.70 -10.60 0.50
N ALA A 170 16.46 -9.61 0.05
CA ALA A 170 17.27 -9.69 -1.17
C ALA A 170 18.32 -10.82 -1.08
N GLN A 171 19.01 -10.92 0.06
CA GLN A 171 19.97 -11.99 0.32
C GLN A 171 19.31 -13.38 0.35
N GLY A 172 18.17 -13.49 1.03
CA GLY A 172 17.42 -14.74 1.13
C GLY A 172 16.91 -15.21 -0.22
N LEU A 173 16.25 -14.35 -1.01
CA LEU A 173 15.76 -14.69 -2.36
C LEU A 173 16.90 -15.18 -3.26
N LYS A 174 18.06 -14.54 -3.19
CA LYS A 174 19.24 -14.96 -3.93
C LYS A 174 19.75 -16.33 -3.47
N ALA A 175 19.82 -16.56 -2.16
CA ALA A 175 20.27 -17.83 -1.59
C ALA A 175 19.34 -19.00 -1.97
N GLU A 176 18.03 -18.72 -2.06
CA GLU A 176 16.99 -19.70 -2.42
C GLU A 176 16.83 -19.87 -3.95
N GLY A 177 17.61 -19.16 -4.76
CA GLY A 177 17.53 -19.24 -6.21
C GLY A 177 16.21 -18.70 -6.80
N VAL A 178 15.47 -17.87 -6.05
CA VAL A 178 14.26 -17.20 -6.53
C VAL A 178 14.67 -16.01 -7.38
N ALA A 179 14.10 -15.89 -8.59
CA ALA A 179 14.37 -14.77 -9.46
C ALA A 179 13.93 -13.45 -8.80
N PHE A 180 14.87 -12.53 -8.66
CA PHE A 180 14.64 -11.26 -7.96
C PHE A 180 15.22 -10.09 -8.72
N ALA A 181 14.40 -9.05 -8.92
CA ALA A 181 14.82 -7.78 -9.50
C ALA A 181 15.11 -6.77 -8.39
N ASP A 182 16.37 -6.67 -7.95
CA ASP A 182 16.78 -5.59 -7.04
C ASP A 182 16.97 -4.29 -7.82
N VAL A 183 16.03 -3.38 -7.68
CA VAL A 183 16.03 -2.10 -8.41
C VAL A 183 16.87 -1.02 -7.73
N ARG A 184 17.32 -1.21 -6.49
CA ARG A 184 18.03 -0.19 -5.70
C ARG A 184 19.35 0.28 -6.36
N PRO A 185 20.24 -0.61 -6.84
CA PRO A 185 21.45 -0.18 -7.57
C PRO A 185 21.11 0.58 -8.84
N LEU A 186 20.08 0.14 -9.57
CA LEU A 186 19.63 0.77 -10.81
C LEU A 186 19.08 2.19 -10.54
N PHE A 187 18.34 2.37 -9.46
CA PHE A 187 17.85 3.69 -9.04
C PHE A 187 19.01 4.62 -8.65
N THR A 188 19.98 4.10 -7.93
CA THR A 188 21.19 4.87 -7.57
C THR A 188 21.90 5.40 -8.80
N GLU A 189 22.08 4.57 -9.82
CA GLU A 189 22.71 4.98 -11.09
C GLU A 189 21.81 5.96 -11.86
N ALA A 190 20.53 5.63 -12.01
CA ALA A 190 19.59 6.45 -12.77
C ALA A 190 19.39 7.86 -12.18
N LYS A 191 19.48 8.01 -10.87
CA LYS A 191 19.36 9.32 -10.20
C LYS A 191 20.45 10.32 -10.62
N LYS A 192 21.59 9.88 -11.15
CA LYS A 192 22.62 10.77 -11.66
C LYS A 192 22.17 11.61 -12.86
N THR A 193 21.15 11.15 -13.57
CA THR A 193 20.61 11.80 -14.78
C THR A 193 19.19 12.32 -14.63
N GLY A 194 18.51 12.04 -13.50
CA GLY A 194 17.17 12.54 -13.22
C GLY A 194 16.45 11.71 -12.16
N PRO A 195 15.35 12.22 -11.61
CA PRO A 195 14.62 11.55 -10.53
C PRO A 195 13.99 10.22 -11.01
N VAL A 196 13.89 9.28 -10.08
CA VAL A 196 13.23 7.97 -10.26
C VAL A 196 12.03 7.78 -9.31
N HIS A 197 11.86 8.72 -8.39
CA HIS A 197 10.81 8.72 -7.38
C HIS A 197 10.32 10.15 -7.21
N TRP A 198 9.02 10.34 -6.97
CA TRP A 198 8.49 11.66 -6.67
C TRP A 198 8.90 12.11 -5.27
N LEU A 199 9.04 13.41 -5.08
CA LEU A 199 9.39 14.02 -3.78
C LEU A 199 8.18 14.19 -2.86
N TYR A 200 6.98 14.30 -3.44
CA TYR A 200 5.74 14.64 -2.72
C TYR A 200 4.70 13.52 -2.76
N ASP A 201 5.10 12.36 -3.24
CA ASP A 201 4.25 11.19 -3.41
C ASP A 201 4.94 9.93 -2.88
N THR A 202 4.16 8.92 -2.51
CA THR A 202 4.71 7.66 -2.01
C THR A 202 5.32 6.78 -3.09
N HIS A 203 5.07 7.09 -4.36
CA HIS A 203 5.40 6.23 -5.48
C HIS A 203 6.69 6.66 -6.20
N TRP A 204 7.28 5.72 -6.92
CA TRP A 204 8.20 6.07 -8.00
C TRP A 204 7.51 6.92 -9.07
N ASN A 205 8.27 7.70 -9.82
CA ASN A 205 7.76 8.31 -11.04
C ASN A 205 7.77 7.30 -12.20
N ARG A 206 7.26 7.67 -13.36
CA ARG A 206 7.19 6.75 -14.51
C ARG A 206 8.55 6.25 -14.98
N ARG A 207 9.63 7.04 -14.80
CA ARG A 207 10.99 6.59 -15.11
C ARG A 207 11.46 5.49 -14.16
N GLY A 208 11.22 5.63 -12.87
CA GLY A 208 11.48 4.57 -11.87
C GLY A 208 10.66 3.32 -12.13
N ALA A 209 9.37 3.49 -12.45
CA ALA A 209 8.49 2.38 -12.81
C ALA A 209 8.97 1.60 -14.04
N LEU A 210 9.48 2.30 -15.07
CA LEU A 210 10.04 1.66 -16.27
C LEU A 210 11.31 0.88 -15.96
N ILE A 211 12.21 1.46 -15.16
CA ILE A 211 13.43 0.77 -14.73
C ILE A 211 13.07 -0.51 -13.98
N ALA A 212 12.10 -0.45 -13.07
CA ALA A 212 11.64 -1.61 -12.33
C ALA A 212 10.98 -2.66 -13.24
N PHE A 213 10.15 -2.25 -14.20
CA PHE A 213 9.57 -3.14 -15.20
C PHE A 213 10.67 -3.86 -15.99
N ASN A 214 11.62 -3.15 -16.55
CA ASN A 214 12.68 -3.71 -17.34
C ASN A 214 13.59 -4.66 -16.54
N ALA A 215 13.94 -4.29 -15.31
CA ALA A 215 14.68 -5.16 -14.40
C ALA A 215 13.91 -6.47 -14.09
N THR A 216 12.60 -6.38 -13.94
CA THR A 216 11.74 -7.54 -13.71
C THR A 216 11.71 -8.46 -14.93
N MET A 217 11.66 -7.91 -16.14
CA MET A 217 11.72 -8.72 -17.38
C MET A 217 13.07 -9.43 -17.52
N VAL A 218 14.16 -8.75 -17.16
CA VAL A 218 15.51 -9.37 -17.14
C VAL A 218 15.55 -10.51 -16.11
N ALA A 219 15.06 -10.28 -14.90
CA ALA A 219 15.00 -11.32 -13.85
C ALA A 219 14.10 -12.50 -14.25
N ALA A 220 13.04 -12.25 -15.01
CA ALA A 220 12.21 -13.31 -15.62
C ALA A 220 12.91 -14.12 -16.71
N GLY A 221 14.13 -13.75 -17.11
CA GLY A 221 14.83 -14.37 -18.24
C GLY A 221 14.26 -13.94 -19.62
N ARG A 222 13.56 -12.82 -19.67
CA ARG A 222 12.91 -12.27 -20.87
C ARG A 222 13.36 -10.83 -21.16
N PRO A 223 14.70 -10.62 -21.39
CA PRO A 223 15.19 -9.28 -21.70
C PRO A 223 14.61 -8.71 -23.01
N ASP A 224 14.06 -9.57 -23.88
CA ASP A 224 13.35 -9.19 -25.11
C ASP A 224 12.06 -8.43 -24.84
N LEU A 225 11.50 -8.52 -23.63
CA LEU A 225 10.29 -7.79 -23.23
C LEU A 225 10.58 -6.40 -22.65
N GLN A 226 11.83 -6.01 -22.53
CA GLN A 226 12.19 -4.66 -22.11
C GLN A 226 11.67 -3.61 -23.10
N ILE A 227 11.43 -2.40 -22.60
CA ILE A 227 11.00 -1.26 -23.39
C ILE A 227 12.03 -0.15 -23.21
N SER A 228 12.47 0.45 -24.32
CA SER A 228 13.40 1.58 -24.25
C SER A 228 12.72 2.79 -23.58
N ALA A 229 13.50 3.65 -22.94
CA ALA A 229 12.96 4.89 -22.37
C ALA A 229 12.37 5.79 -23.47
N ASP A 230 13.00 5.82 -24.64
CA ASP A 230 12.54 6.63 -25.78
C ASP A 230 11.21 6.17 -26.34
N ASP A 231 10.89 4.87 -26.26
CA ASP A 231 9.62 4.33 -26.68
C ASP A 231 8.51 4.47 -25.61
N ALA A 232 8.91 4.39 -24.33
CA ALA A 232 7.98 4.36 -23.21
C ALA A 232 7.61 5.74 -22.67
N LEU A 233 8.54 6.70 -22.71
CA LEU A 233 8.46 7.95 -21.95
C LEU A 233 8.68 9.18 -22.82
N GLY A 234 7.89 10.21 -22.60
CA GLY A 234 8.13 11.56 -23.09
C GLY A 234 9.23 12.29 -22.32
N PRO A 235 9.56 13.52 -22.73
CA PRO A 235 10.51 14.36 -22.01
C PRO A 235 10.00 14.65 -20.59
N PRO A 236 10.92 14.94 -19.64
CA PRO A 236 10.52 15.30 -18.28
C PRO A 236 9.66 16.56 -18.28
N GLU A 237 8.60 16.54 -17.51
CA GLU A 237 7.67 17.66 -17.34
C GLU A 237 7.34 17.91 -15.86
N PRO A 238 7.01 19.16 -15.50
CA PRO A 238 6.63 19.48 -14.13
C PRO A 238 5.26 18.89 -13.78
N THR A 239 5.15 18.37 -12.55
CA THR A 239 3.89 17.86 -11.99
C THR A 239 3.67 18.36 -10.57
N MET A 240 2.41 18.61 -10.22
CA MET A 240 1.99 18.98 -8.85
C MET A 240 1.30 17.81 -8.14
N LYS A 241 1.42 16.59 -8.66
CA LYS A 241 0.90 15.38 -8.02
C LYS A 241 1.65 15.14 -6.71
N GLY A 242 0.94 14.54 -5.73
CA GLY A 242 1.55 14.18 -4.46
C GLY A 242 0.50 13.75 -3.45
N ASP A 243 0.45 12.46 -3.18
CA ASP A 243 -0.41 11.90 -2.12
C ASP A 243 0.10 12.30 -0.73
N LEU A 244 1.41 12.34 -0.53
CA LEU A 244 2.03 12.79 0.73
C LEU A 244 1.78 14.26 1.00
N ALA A 245 1.87 15.13 -0.02
CA ALA A 245 1.54 16.53 0.11
C ALA A 245 0.09 16.72 0.54
N ARG A 246 -0.82 15.98 -0.07
CA ARG A 246 -2.26 15.98 0.28
C ARG A 246 -2.51 15.45 1.68
N MET A 247 -1.91 14.29 2.06
CA MET A 247 -2.03 13.70 3.39
C MET A 247 -1.46 14.61 4.48
N GLY A 248 -0.35 15.27 4.21
CA GLY A 248 0.30 16.21 5.13
C GLY A 248 -0.34 17.59 5.16
N GLY A 249 -1.29 17.91 4.27
CA GLY A 249 -1.80 19.26 4.10
C GLY A 249 -0.70 20.26 3.72
N ILE A 250 0.32 19.80 2.98
CA ILE A 250 1.51 20.57 2.60
C ILE A 250 1.33 21.02 1.16
N THR A 251 1.59 22.29 0.91
CA THR A 251 1.69 22.83 -0.46
C THR A 251 3.16 22.82 -0.87
N PRO A 252 3.55 22.02 -1.89
CA PRO A 252 4.93 22.03 -2.39
C PRO A 252 5.34 23.41 -2.89
N ALA A 253 6.56 23.82 -2.57
CA ALA A 253 7.09 25.12 -3.01
C ALA A 253 7.53 25.14 -4.49
N ARG A 254 7.73 23.97 -5.08
CA ARG A 254 8.15 23.78 -6.48
C ARG A 254 7.46 22.53 -7.05
N PRO A 255 7.28 22.45 -8.36
CA PRO A 255 6.78 21.23 -8.97
C PRO A 255 7.78 20.08 -8.82
N ASP A 256 7.25 18.86 -8.82
CA ASP A 256 8.02 17.64 -9.00
C ASP A 256 8.24 17.34 -10.48
N VAL A 257 8.92 16.26 -10.81
CA VAL A 257 9.21 15.85 -12.18
C VAL A 257 8.58 14.50 -12.47
N ASP A 258 7.82 14.43 -13.56
CA ASP A 258 7.32 13.18 -14.13
C ASP A 258 7.73 13.05 -15.60
N TYR A 259 7.47 11.89 -16.17
CA TYR A 259 7.76 11.55 -17.55
C TYR A 259 6.46 11.05 -18.18
N PRO A 260 5.80 11.83 -19.06
CA PRO A 260 4.54 11.40 -19.65
C PRO A 260 4.69 10.09 -20.42
N PRO A 261 3.73 9.16 -20.36
CA PRO A 261 3.82 7.92 -21.09
C PRO A 261 3.74 8.19 -22.60
N LYS A 262 4.61 7.52 -23.36
CA LYS A 262 4.48 7.34 -24.78
C LYS A 262 3.94 5.94 -25.07
N GLY A 263 3.35 5.77 -26.24
CA GLY A 263 2.92 4.45 -26.69
C GLY A 263 1.52 4.08 -26.22
N PRO A 264 1.21 2.78 -26.22
CA PRO A 264 -0.16 2.32 -26.13
C PRO A 264 -0.86 2.78 -24.85
N THR A 265 -1.97 3.48 -25.03
CA THR A 265 -2.90 3.84 -23.97
C THR A 265 -3.71 2.61 -23.54
N LEU A 266 -4.41 2.70 -22.39
CA LEU A 266 -5.25 1.63 -21.86
C LEU A 266 -6.36 1.16 -22.82
N ASP A 267 -6.76 2.02 -23.77
CA ASP A 267 -7.85 1.79 -24.71
C ASP A 267 -7.36 1.26 -26.06
N GLN A 268 -6.34 0.43 -26.09
CA GLN A 268 -5.83 -0.13 -27.32
C GLN A 268 -6.86 -1.01 -28.03
N PRO A 269 -7.05 -0.82 -29.35
CA PRO A 269 -7.83 -1.74 -30.15
C PRO A 269 -7.27 -3.16 -30.03
N GLY A 270 -8.12 -4.14 -29.71
CA GLY A 270 -7.74 -5.54 -29.62
C GLY A 270 -7.58 -6.11 -28.20
N GLN A 271 -7.63 -5.28 -27.16
CA GLN A 271 -7.67 -5.81 -25.79
C GLN A 271 -9.08 -6.36 -25.51
N VAL A 272 -9.14 -7.63 -25.14
CA VAL A 272 -10.38 -8.31 -24.78
C VAL A 272 -10.30 -8.75 -23.32
N GLU A 273 -11.28 -8.31 -22.55
CA GLU A 273 -11.39 -8.75 -21.16
C GLU A 273 -11.53 -10.29 -21.08
N MET A 274 -10.94 -10.89 -20.06
CA MET A 274 -11.01 -12.30 -19.75
C MET A 274 -11.97 -12.54 -18.57
N PRO A 275 -13.28 -12.62 -18.82
CA PRO A 275 -14.29 -12.71 -17.76
C PRO A 275 -14.10 -13.98 -16.94
N GLY A 276 -14.39 -13.92 -15.64
CA GLY A 276 -14.28 -15.04 -14.71
C GLY A 276 -12.86 -15.43 -14.29
N VAL A 277 -11.83 -14.80 -14.85
CA VAL A 277 -10.43 -15.03 -14.43
C VAL A 277 -10.18 -14.36 -13.09
N MET A 278 -10.55 -13.11 -12.95
CA MET A 278 -10.45 -12.36 -11.70
C MET A 278 -11.79 -12.35 -10.97
N GLN A 279 -11.75 -12.53 -9.65
CA GLN A 279 -12.94 -12.34 -8.83
C GLN A 279 -13.21 -10.84 -8.66
N PRO A 280 -14.48 -10.41 -8.72
CA PRO A 280 -14.82 -9.03 -8.43
C PRO A 280 -14.39 -8.66 -7.01
N VAL A 281 -13.71 -7.54 -6.86
CA VAL A 281 -13.45 -6.94 -5.57
C VAL A 281 -14.65 -6.09 -5.16
N GLY A 282 -14.82 -5.87 -3.85
CA GLY A 282 -15.92 -5.03 -3.37
C GLY A 282 -15.86 -3.62 -3.95
N MET A 283 -17.02 -3.00 -4.19
CA MET A 283 -17.15 -1.65 -4.80
C MET A 283 -16.35 -0.54 -4.10
N THR A 284 -15.90 -0.77 -2.88
CA THR A 284 -15.07 0.17 -2.09
C THR A 284 -13.59 -0.11 -2.17
N ASP A 285 -13.19 -1.20 -2.82
CA ASP A 285 -11.78 -1.55 -2.94
C ASP A 285 -11.13 -0.72 -4.06
N PRO A 286 -10.10 0.08 -3.76
CA PRO A 286 -9.42 0.88 -4.78
C PRO A 286 -8.57 0.02 -5.73
N PHE A 287 -8.38 -1.26 -5.42
CA PHE A 287 -7.51 -2.17 -6.16
C PHE A 287 -8.31 -3.18 -6.97
N GLU A 288 -8.98 -2.69 -8.01
CA GLU A 288 -9.71 -3.52 -8.95
C GLU A 288 -8.77 -4.46 -9.70
N SER A 289 -9.07 -5.76 -9.64
CA SER A 289 -8.33 -6.80 -10.35
C SER A 289 -8.83 -6.89 -11.79
N TYR A 290 -7.93 -7.16 -12.74
CA TYR A 290 -8.28 -7.27 -14.15
C TYR A 290 -7.44 -8.31 -14.89
N ALA A 291 -7.96 -8.85 -15.98
CA ALA A 291 -7.25 -9.70 -16.93
C ALA A 291 -7.71 -9.43 -18.35
N TYR A 292 -6.77 -9.30 -19.28
CA TYR A 292 -7.01 -9.03 -20.70
C TYR A 292 -6.16 -9.91 -21.58
N SER A 293 -6.70 -10.34 -22.72
CA SER A 293 -5.93 -10.83 -23.87
C SER A 293 -5.66 -9.68 -24.83
N THR A 294 -4.50 -9.70 -25.50
CA THR A 294 -4.06 -8.58 -26.35
C THR A 294 -4.05 -8.93 -27.84
N GLY A 295 -4.06 -10.20 -28.18
CA GLY A 295 -3.83 -10.65 -29.56
C GLY A 295 -2.36 -10.57 -30.01
N HIS A 296 -1.44 -10.05 -29.18
CA HIS A 296 -0.01 -10.05 -29.50
C HIS A 296 0.62 -11.42 -29.24
N ALA A 297 1.71 -11.70 -29.95
CA ALA A 297 2.61 -12.78 -29.55
C ALA A 297 3.36 -12.40 -28.26
N GLY A 298 3.54 -13.37 -27.38
CA GLY A 298 4.26 -13.12 -26.12
C GLY A 298 3.80 -14.03 -24.97
N PRO A 299 4.37 -13.89 -23.79
CA PRO A 299 3.95 -14.64 -22.63
C PRO A 299 2.65 -14.10 -22.04
N ARG A 300 2.02 -14.94 -21.23
CA ARG A 300 0.93 -14.55 -20.32
C ARG A 300 1.55 -14.06 -19.02
N ILE A 301 1.33 -12.80 -18.65
CA ILE A 301 1.97 -12.17 -17.50
C ILE A 301 0.91 -11.79 -16.47
N LEU A 302 1.02 -12.32 -15.26
CA LEU A 302 0.20 -11.92 -14.12
C LEU A 302 1.05 -11.20 -13.08
N VAL A 303 0.61 -10.01 -12.69
CA VAL A 303 1.23 -9.20 -11.64
C VAL A 303 0.36 -9.26 -10.38
N ILE A 304 0.97 -9.68 -9.28
CA ILE A 304 0.40 -9.61 -7.94
C ILE A 304 1.15 -8.49 -7.22
N GLY A 305 0.57 -7.31 -7.16
CA GLY A 305 1.26 -6.11 -6.72
C GLY A 305 0.40 -5.17 -5.87
N ASP A 306 0.79 -3.91 -5.84
CA ASP A 306 0.06 -2.82 -5.21
C ASP A 306 -0.02 -1.60 -6.15
N SER A 307 -0.30 -0.42 -5.59
CA SER A 307 -0.42 0.83 -6.36
C SER A 307 0.83 1.18 -7.19
N PHE A 308 2.01 0.69 -6.80
CA PHE A 308 3.25 0.92 -7.55
C PHE A 308 3.24 0.27 -8.94
N THR A 309 2.56 -0.85 -9.10
CA THR A 309 2.45 -1.52 -10.40
C THR A 309 1.13 -1.24 -11.11
N GLN A 310 0.02 -1.14 -10.37
CA GLN A 310 -1.32 -0.93 -10.92
C GLN A 310 -1.39 0.30 -11.82
N GLY A 311 -0.88 1.43 -11.35
CA GLY A 311 -0.96 2.71 -12.04
C GLY A 311 0.10 2.92 -13.15
N PHE A 312 1.09 2.03 -13.27
CA PHE A 312 2.26 2.27 -14.12
C PHE A 312 2.48 1.20 -15.20
N TRP A 313 2.24 -0.07 -14.90
CA TRP A 313 2.71 -1.17 -15.77
C TRP A 313 1.67 -1.64 -16.79
N ARG A 314 0.39 -1.30 -16.62
CA ARG A 314 -0.70 -1.83 -17.44
C ARG A 314 -0.47 -1.65 -18.94
N GLY A 315 -0.09 -0.44 -19.38
CA GLY A 315 0.17 -0.16 -20.79
C GLY A 315 1.36 -0.94 -21.35
N TRP A 316 2.43 -1.09 -20.59
CA TRP A 316 3.62 -1.85 -20.99
C TRP A 316 3.36 -3.36 -21.06
N LEU A 317 2.59 -3.89 -20.12
CA LEU A 317 2.12 -5.28 -20.16
C LEU A 317 1.24 -5.53 -21.40
N ALA A 318 0.30 -4.62 -21.66
CA ALA A 318 -0.56 -4.71 -22.85
C ALA A 318 0.24 -4.73 -24.15
N TYR A 319 1.36 -4.05 -24.20
CA TYR A 319 2.23 -3.98 -25.37
C TYR A 319 3.14 -5.21 -25.55
N ARG A 320 3.51 -5.91 -24.45
CA ARG A 320 4.52 -6.98 -24.49
C ARG A 320 3.97 -8.39 -24.25
N ALA A 321 2.76 -8.52 -23.74
CA ALA A 321 2.17 -9.81 -23.37
C ALA A 321 1.06 -10.23 -24.35
N SER A 322 0.88 -11.54 -24.52
CA SER A 322 -0.28 -12.09 -25.23
C SER A 322 -1.56 -12.04 -24.38
N ALA A 323 -1.37 -12.10 -23.05
CA ALA A 323 -2.39 -11.80 -22.07
C ALA A 323 -1.71 -11.22 -20.82
N TYR A 324 -2.38 -10.30 -20.15
CA TYR A 324 -1.87 -9.74 -18.91
C TYR A 324 -3.00 -9.59 -17.88
N GLY A 325 -2.61 -9.69 -16.60
CA GLY A 325 -3.52 -9.50 -15.49
C GLY A 325 -2.83 -8.83 -14.32
N TRP A 326 -3.64 -8.27 -13.45
CA TRP A 326 -3.19 -7.65 -12.23
C TRP A 326 -4.18 -7.92 -11.10
N THR A 327 -3.63 -8.21 -9.89
CA THR A 327 -4.40 -8.30 -8.65
C THR A 327 -3.57 -7.80 -7.48
N HIS A 328 -4.22 -7.34 -6.40
CA HIS A 328 -3.52 -6.85 -5.22
C HIS A 328 -2.92 -8.00 -4.39
N HIS A 329 -1.70 -7.82 -3.89
CA HIS A 329 -0.97 -8.86 -3.15
C HIS A 329 -1.57 -9.21 -1.77
N ARG A 330 -2.35 -8.33 -1.14
CA ARG A 330 -3.02 -8.55 0.14
C ARG A 330 -2.11 -9.13 1.24
N TYR A 331 -0.84 -8.71 1.27
CA TYR A 331 0.16 -9.25 2.19
C TYR A 331 0.28 -10.79 2.11
N CYS A 332 0.48 -11.31 0.91
CA CYS A 332 0.48 -12.73 0.49
C CYS A 332 -0.92 -13.39 0.45
N ARG A 333 -1.99 -12.71 0.82
CA ARG A 333 -3.36 -13.28 0.87
C ARG A 333 -4.18 -12.97 -0.39
N PHE A 334 -3.57 -13.08 -1.55
CA PHE A 334 -4.26 -12.92 -2.83
C PHE A 334 -5.04 -14.19 -3.24
N ASP A 335 -5.93 -14.06 -4.22
CA ASP A 335 -6.69 -15.18 -4.79
C ASP A 335 -5.79 -16.09 -5.64
N MET A 336 -5.42 -17.26 -5.10
CA MET A 336 -4.64 -18.27 -5.83
C MET A 336 -5.45 -18.86 -7.00
N GLY A 337 -6.77 -18.93 -6.89
CA GLY A 337 -7.64 -19.34 -7.99
C GLY A 337 -7.53 -18.43 -9.22
N ALA A 338 -7.24 -17.13 -9.04
CA ALA A 338 -6.96 -16.23 -10.16
C ALA A 338 -5.67 -16.64 -10.90
N VAL A 339 -4.64 -17.07 -10.19
CA VAL A 339 -3.40 -17.60 -10.79
C VAL A 339 -3.70 -18.86 -11.60
N GLU A 340 -4.48 -19.79 -11.02
CA GLU A 340 -4.85 -21.05 -11.66
C GLU A 340 -5.72 -20.85 -12.91
N ARG A 341 -6.68 -19.92 -12.86
CA ARG A 341 -7.54 -19.58 -14.02
C ARG A 341 -6.78 -18.82 -15.09
N PHE A 342 -5.91 -17.89 -14.70
CA PHE A 342 -5.12 -17.10 -15.63
C PHE A 342 -4.03 -17.93 -16.32
N LYS A 343 -3.41 -18.90 -15.63
CA LYS A 343 -2.30 -19.75 -16.12
C LYS A 343 -1.15 -18.90 -16.67
N PRO A 344 -0.46 -18.12 -15.84
CA PRO A 344 0.62 -17.25 -16.31
C PRO A 344 1.86 -18.06 -16.70
N ASP A 345 2.55 -17.65 -17.78
CA ASP A 345 3.91 -18.07 -18.09
C ASP A 345 4.90 -17.35 -17.15
N ILE A 346 4.59 -16.10 -16.76
CA ILE A 346 5.36 -15.30 -15.82
C ILE A 346 4.43 -14.79 -14.74
N LEU A 347 4.69 -15.16 -13.50
CA LEU A 347 4.02 -14.64 -12.31
C LEU A 347 4.97 -13.69 -11.59
N ILE A 348 4.57 -12.43 -11.47
CA ILE A 348 5.35 -11.37 -10.82
C ILE A 348 4.72 -11.05 -9.47
N TYR A 349 5.50 -11.16 -8.39
CA TYR A 349 5.12 -10.69 -7.07
C TYR A 349 5.83 -9.38 -6.75
N ALA A 350 5.07 -8.31 -6.65
CA ALA A 350 5.58 -6.93 -6.66
C ALA A 350 5.04 -6.09 -5.48
N PRO A 351 5.38 -6.43 -4.22
CA PRO A 351 4.99 -5.62 -3.08
C PRO A 351 5.89 -4.40 -2.93
N THR A 352 5.41 -3.36 -2.27
CA THR A 352 6.27 -2.29 -1.76
C THR A 352 7.11 -2.77 -0.58
N GLU A 353 8.26 -2.16 -0.33
CA GLU A 353 9.15 -2.48 0.79
C GLU A 353 8.42 -2.50 2.15
N ARG A 354 7.55 -1.51 2.41
CA ARG A 354 6.73 -1.46 3.64
C ARG A 354 5.69 -2.57 3.72
N ALA A 355 5.34 -3.20 2.61
CA ALA A 355 4.33 -4.25 2.49
C ALA A 355 4.93 -5.65 2.30
N MET A 356 6.24 -5.84 2.51
CA MET A 356 6.89 -7.16 2.45
C MET A 356 6.42 -8.13 3.54
N GLN A 357 5.67 -7.67 4.53
CA GLN A 357 5.11 -8.53 5.57
C GLN A 357 4.09 -9.50 4.96
N CYS A 358 4.41 -10.79 5.04
CA CYS A 358 3.53 -11.85 4.55
C CYS A 358 2.61 -12.30 5.70
N LYS A 359 1.39 -11.77 5.76
CA LYS A 359 0.44 -11.99 6.87
C LYS A 359 -0.46 -13.22 6.69
N GLY A 360 -0.14 -14.09 5.78
CA GLY A 360 -0.92 -15.31 5.52
C GLY A 360 -0.52 -16.01 4.24
N GLU A 361 -1.26 -17.07 3.92
CA GLU A 361 -1.08 -17.85 2.70
C GLU A 361 -2.05 -17.37 1.61
N PRO A 362 -1.70 -17.56 0.33
CA PRO A 362 -2.65 -17.42 -0.76
C PRO A 362 -3.87 -18.30 -0.51
N PHE A 363 -5.06 -17.79 -0.73
CA PHE A 363 -6.29 -18.58 -0.58
C PHE A 363 -6.73 -19.18 -1.92
N VAL A 364 -7.30 -20.38 -1.87
CA VAL A 364 -7.94 -20.99 -3.03
C VAL A 364 -9.40 -20.55 -3.02
N ALA A 365 -9.85 -19.91 -4.12
CA ALA A 365 -11.26 -19.57 -4.27
C ALA A 365 -12.06 -20.88 -4.36
N GLN A 366 -13.08 -21.04 -3.51
CA GLN A 366 -14.00 -22.17 -3.64
C GLN A 366 -14.89 -21.93 -4.87
N ASP A 367 -14.84 -22.83 -5.83
CA ASP A 367 -15.70 -22.82 -7.00
C ASP A 367 -17.16 -23.03 -6.55
N GLY A 368 -17.94 -21.94 -6.47
CA GLY A 368 -19.35 -21.98 -6.21
C GLY A 368 -20.00 -20.60 -6.38
N PRO A 369 -21.17 -20.52 -7.06
CA PRO A 369 -21.89 -19.27 -7.15
C PRO A 369 -22.56 -18.93 -5.82
N GLY A 370 -22.03 -17.95 -5.13
CA GLY A 370 -22.69 -17.27 -4.02
C GLY A 370 -22.44 -17.84 -2.64
N GLN A 371 -21.40 -17.36 -2.01
CA GLN A 371 -21.37 -16.91 -0.62
C GLN A 371 -20.02 -16.21 -0.37
N GLY A 372 -19.96 -14.94 -0.71
CA GLY A 372 -18.83 -14.07 -0.36
C GLY A 372 -18.88 -13.72 1.13
N GLY A 373 -18.55 -14.66 1.99
CA GLY A 373 -18.25 -14.43 3.38
C GLY A 373 -16.83 -13.91 3.52
N LEU A 374 -16.64 -12.61 3.60
CA LEU A 374 -15.41 -12.02 4.10
C LEU A 374 -15.26 -12.43 5.58
N GLY A 375 -14.58 -13.54 5.81
CA GLY A 375 -14.12 -13.92 7.13
C GLY A 375 -13.16 -12.85 7.67
N GLN A 376 -13.70 -11.85 8.32
CA GLN A 376 -12.93 -10.99 9.22
C GLN A 376 -12.51 -11.85 10.42
N GLY A 377 -11.33 -12.44 10.36
CA GLY A 377 -10.65 -12.95 11.54
C GLY A 377 -10.32 -11.76 12.45
N THR A 378 -11.20 -11.42 13.37
CA THR A 378 -10.86 -10.61 14.53
C THR A 378 -9.78 -11.33 15.33
N PRO A 379 -8.72 -10.68 15.77
CA PRO A 379 -7.80 -11.25 16.75
C PRO A 379 -8.58 -11.44 18.05
N GLY A 380 -8.87 -12.69 18.37
CA GLY A 380 -9.44 -13.06 19.64
C GLY A 380 -8.51 -12.68 20.78
N ASN A 381 -8.97 -11.76 21.62
CA ASN A 381 -8.43 -11.52 22.94
C ASN A 381 -8.56 -12.82 23.73
N ALA A 382 -7.49 -13.57 23.88
CA ALA A 382 -7.41 -14.69 24.81
C ALA A 382 -7.35 -14.11 26.22
N THR A 383 -8.48 -14.10 26.89
CA THR A 383 -8.58 -13.90 28.33
C THR A 383 -7.99 -15.15 29.02
N PRO A 384 -7.08 -15.05 29.98
CA PRO A 384 -6.61 -16.21 30.72
C PRO A 384 -7.73 -16.76 31.58
N GLY A 385 -8.21 -17.95 31.23
CA GLY A 385 -9.17 -18.69 32.05
C GLY A 385 -8.55 -19.12 33.38
N ASN A 386 -9.17 -18.69 34.47
CA ASN A 386 -8.93 -19.18 35.82
C ASN A 386 -9.12 -20.69 35.87
N ALA A 387 -8.07 -21.44 36.01
CA ALA A 387 -8.14 -22.86 36.36
C ALA A 387 -8.38 -23.01 37.87
N THR A 388 -9.58 -23.44 38.23
CA THR A 388 -9.91 -23.87 39.58
C THR A 388 -9.27 -25.24 39.83
N PRO A 389 -8.52 -25.45 40.91
CA PRO A 389 -7.97 -26.76 41.22
C PRO A 389 -9.06 -27.70 41.76
N THR A 390 -9.33 -28.77 41.03
CA THR A 390 -10.14 -29.87 41.54
C THR A 390 -9.32 -30.72 42.52
N ASN A 391 -9.74 -30.66 43.77
CA ASN A 391 -9.27 -31.46 44.88
C ASN A 391 -9.80 -32.89 44.74
N THR A 392 -8.96 -33.86 44.41
CA THR A 392 -9.30 -35.29 44.46
C THR A 392 -8.63 -35.93 45.65
N THR A 393 -9.39 -36.22 46.67
CA THR A 393 -9.04 -37.01 47.83
C THR A 393 -8.87 -38.49 47.45
N PRO A 394 -7.84 -39.19 47.90
CA PRO A 394 -7.72 -40.63 47.65
C PRO A 394 -8.52 -41.41 48.69
N THR A 395 -9.50 -42.18 48.26
CA THR A 395 -10.19 -43.21 49.07
C THR A 395 -9.28 -44.42 49.21
N LYS A 396 -8.95 -44.77 50.46
CA LYS A 396 -8.47 -46.08 50.85
C LYS A 396 -9.55 -47.13 50.64
N GLY A 397 -9.28 -48.15 49.87
CA GLY A 397 -10.04 -49.41 49.83
C GLY A 397 -9.14 -50.52 50.32
N GLY A 398 -9.49 -51.12 51.48
CA GLY A 398 -8.90 -52.32 51.95
C GLY A 398 -9.68 -53.52 51.42
N GLY A 399 -9.02 -54.66 51.32
CA GLY A 399 -9.51 -55.96 50.96
C GLY A 399 -8.34 -56.84 50.57
#